data_6746c9bb529476a82e48c524ea6168ce
#
_entry.id   6746c9bb529476a82e48c524ea6168ce
#
_cell.length_a   1.000
_cell.length_b   1.000
_cell.length_c   1.000
_cell.angle_alpha   90.00
_cell.angle_beta   90.00
_cell.angle_gamma   90.00
#
_symmetry.space_group_name_H-M   'P 1'
#
loop_
_entity.id
_entity.type
_entity.pdbx_description
1 polymer ?
#
loop_
_entity_poly.entity_id
_entity_poly.type
_entity_poly.pdbx_seq_one_letter_code
_entity_poly.pdbx_strand_id
1 'polypeptide(L)'
;MKKKIPTRILTASLLCLLAVGAIVYLALLFTSMWQDEPIYPGPGVTEKQMLSDYNPELKGTNGDTEIYVLDSGVPGASILVLGGTHPNEPSGVVAAVALIETCTPKTGVMYVIPRANHSAFTCTDPQEAAPMFYTVQTAGGERTFRFGSRATNPIDQWPDSDVYVHRTSGQTLSGSETRNLNRAYPGSNSGTFTERVTYGITEFIKQNNVSITVDLHEASPEYPTINAIVAHQDAIELASWASMDMQMEGMTISIEASPTNLHGLSHRELGDYTDTLAVLMETANASQGRLRGRTDADLVVTGQDHYYYLAGKYGALYVDFPETGIPLDVRVARHICGVEQLCNAYNELSGTDTLDLGDLPSYSEIIANG
;
A
#
# COMPACT_ATOMS: atom_id res chain seq x y z
N MET A 1 46.48 -38.55 31.19
CA MET A 1 46.78 -37.17 30.80
C MET A 1 45.67 -36.65 29.85
N LYS A 2 44.82 -35.70 30.27
CA LYS A 2 43.87 -35.05 29.35
C LYS A 2 44.66 -34.12 28.41
N LYS A 3 44.65 -34.43 27.07
CA LYS A 3 45.26 -33.53 26.08
C LYS A 3 44.53 -32.20 26.13
N LYS A 4 45.22 -31.11 26.46
CA LYS A 4 44.70 -29.75 26.36
C LYS A 4 44.40 -29.41 24.89
N ILE A 5 43.19 -29.03 24.59
CA ILE A 5 42.82 -28.55 23.24
C ILE A 5 43.65 -27.28 22.96
N PRO A 6 44.33 -27.17 21.83
CA PRO A 6 45.09 -25.99 21.47
C PRO A 6 44.17 -24.75 21.41
N THR A 7 44.62 -23.64 21.95
CA THR A 7 43.86 -22.38 21.99
C THR A 7 43.35 -21.96 20.60
N ARG A 8 44.13 -22.19 19.54
CA ARG A 8 43.72 -21.94 18.14
C ARG A 8 42.47 -22.70 17.72
N ILE A 9 42.35 -23.98 18.13
CA ILE A 9 41.19 -24.82 17.82
C ILE A 9 39.98 -24.31 18.59
N LEU A 10 40.16 -23.94 19.86
CA LEU A 10 39.08 -23.39 20.68
C LEU A 10 38.55 -22.08 20.11
N THR A 11 39.47 -21.16 19.71
CA THR A 11 39.10 -19.89 19.07
C THR A 11 38.39 -20.09 17.74
N ALA A 12 38.93 -20.98 16.87
CA ALA A 12 38.26 -21.29 15.60
C ALA A 12 36.88 -21.90 15.79
N SER A 13 36.72 -22.83 16.74
CA SER A 13 35.40 -23.38 17.07
C SER A 13 34.40 -22.33 17.56
N LEU A 14 34.85 -21.41 18.41
CA LEU A 14 34.01 -20.30 18.90
C LEU A 14 33.56 -19.38 17.76
N LEU A 15 34.49 -19.01 16.87
CA LEU A 15 34.17 -18.17 15.70
C LEU A 15 33.19 -18.89 14.75
N CYS A 16 33.38 -20.18 14.51
CA CYS A 16 32.43 -20.97 13.73
C CYS A 16 31.03 -21.02 14.38
N LEU A 17 30.95 -21.21 15.70
CA LEU A 17 29.66 -21.20 16.41
C LEU A 17 28.95 -19.85 16.33
N LEU A 18 29.72 -18.75 16.47
CA LEU A 18 29.17 -17.40 16.31
C LEU A 18 28.68 -17.17 14.88
N ALA A 19 29.43 -17.59 13.88
CA ALA A 19 29.01 -17.48 12.47
C ALA A 19 27.75 -18.31 12.18
N VAL A 20 27.69 -19.55 12.65
CA VAL A 20 26.48 -20.38 12.50
C VAL A 20 25.29 -19.75 13.22
N GLY A 21 25.48 -19.24 14.45
CA GLY A 21 24.44 -18.54 15.19
C GLY A 21 23.90 -17.32 14.44
N ALA A 22 24.79 -16.51 13.86
CA ALA A 22 24.40 -15.36 13.05
C ALA A 22 23.65 -15.77 11.77
N ILE A 23 24.10 -16.82 11.08
CA ILE A 23 23.42 -17.33 9.87
C ILE A 23 22.02 -17.83 10.21
N VAL A 24 21.86 -18.60 11.28
CA VAL A 24 20.56 -19.12 11.72
C VAL A 24 19.64 -17.96 12.09
N TYR A 25 20.12 -16.99 12.86
CA TYR A 25 19.34 -15.81 13.24
C TYR A 25 18.85 -15.02 12.01
N LEU A 26 19.76 -14.73 11.07
CA LEU A 26 19.40 -14.01 9.84
C LEU A 26 18.43 -14.82 8.97
N ALA A 27 18.62 -16.13 8.85
CA ALA A 27 17.71 -17.00 8.12
C ALA A 27 16.28 -16.97 8.73
N LEU A 28 16.17 -16.99 10.06
CA LEU A 28 14.87 -16.88 10.74
C LEU A 28 14.22 -15.52 10.49
N LEU A 29 14.98 -14.42 10.51
CA LEU A 29 14.47 -13.08 10.17
C LEU A 29 13.96 -13.03 8.72
N PHE A 30 14.72 -13.54 7.76
CA PHE A 30 14.30 -13.60 6.36
C PHE A 30 13.03 -14.44 6.16
N THR A 31 12.96 -15.60 6.77
CA THR A 31 11.77 -16.46 6.64
C THR A 31 10.55 -15.90 7.35
N SER A 32 10.72 -15.09 8.40
CA SER A 32 9.59 -14.44 9.07
C SER A 32 8.90 -13.40 8.18
N MET A 33 9.59 -12.81 7.19
CA MET A 33 8.95 -11.93 6.20
C MET A 33 7.98 -12.65 5.25
N TRP A 34 7.98 -13.97 5.22
CA TRP A 34 7.05 -14.77 4.40
C TRP A 34 5.77 -15.14 5.15
N GLN A 35 5.64 -14.69 6.39
CA GLN A 35 4.46 -14.93 7.21
C GLN A 35 3.63 -13.65 7.26
N ASP A 36 2.36 -13.78 6.89
CA ASP A 36 1.44 -12.65 6.92
C ASP A 36 1.15 -12.22 8.36
N GLU A 37 1.06 -10.92 8.55
CA GLU A 37 0.53 -10.32 9.76
C GLU A 37 -0.92 -10.75 9.95
N PRO A 38 -1.33 -11.06 11.18
CA PRO A 38 -2.72 -11.41 11.45
C PRO A 38 -3.63 -10.21 11.17
N ILE A 39 -4.71 -10.45 10.43
CA ILE A 39 -5.83 -9.52 10.28
C ILE A 39 -7.00 -10.14 11.07
N TYR A 40 -7.66 -9.34 11.87
CA TYR A 40 -8.80 -9.76 12.70
C TYR A 40 -10.10 -9.22 12.09
N PRO A 41 -10.77 -9.98 11.18
CA PRO A 41 -11.94 -9.49 10.49
C PRO A 41 -13.01 -8.99 11.44
N GLY A 42 -13.45 -7.74 11.24
CA GLY A 42 -14.52 -7.13 12.02
C GLY A 42 -15.90 -7.69 11.64
N PRO A 43 -16.96 -7.26 12.35
CA PRO A 43 -18.31 -7.75 12.13
C PRO A 43 -18.89 -7.41 10.75
N GLY A 44 -18.32 -6.43 10.04
CA GLY A 44 -18.73 -6.07 8.68
C GLY A 44 -18.22 -7.04 7.60
N VAL A 45 -17.21 -7.86 7.89
CA VAL A 45 -16.67 -8.84 6.94
C VAL A 45 -17.63 -10.00 6.80
N THR A 46 -18.17 -10.19 5.62
CA THR A 46 -19.14 -11.26 5.31
C THR A 46 -18.52 -12.42 4.56
N GLU A 47 -17.44 -12.18 3.79
CA GLU A 47 -16.77 -13.18 2.97
C GLU A 47 -15.29 -12.84 2.82
N LYS A 48 -14.49 -13.87 2.53
CA LYS A 48 -13.09 -13.75 2.13
C LYS A 48 -12.89 -14.56 0.84
N GLN A 49 -12.40 -13.89 -0.19
CA GLN A 49 -12.11 -14.46 -1.51
C GLN A 49 -10.60 -14.41 -1.75
N MET A 50 -10.14 -15.08 -2.79
CA MET A 50 -8.75 -15.06 -3.21
C MET A 50 -8.63 -14.44 -4.62
N LEU A 51 -7.53 -13.73 -4.88
CA LEU A 51 -7.30 -13.14 -6.20
C LEU A 51 -7.20 -14.23 -7.29
N SER A 52 -6.81 -15.46 -6.92
CA SER A 52 -6.81 -16.62 -7.80
C SER A 52 -8.21 -17.06 -8.27
N ASP A 53 -9.28 -16.62 -7.61
CA ASP A 53 -10.64 -16.87 -8.08
C ASP A 53 -10.93 -16.07 -9.38
N TYR A 54 -10.20 -14.99 -9.62
CA TYR A 54 -10.29 -14.09 -10.79
C TYR A 54 -9.14 -14.29 -11.79
N ASN A 55 -8.01 -14.81 -11.33
CA ASN A 55 -6.91 -15.27 -12.16
C ASN A 55 -6.32 -16.59 -11.62
N PRO A 56 -6.77 -17.74 -12.11
CA PRO A 56 -6.32 -19.05 -11.62
C PRO A 56 -4.81 -19.31 -11.71
N GLU A 57 -4.07 -18.57 -12.57
CA GLU A 57 -2.61 -18.67 -12.69
C GLU A 57 -1.87 -18.18 -11.44
N LEU A 58 -2.56 -17.49 -10.54
CA LEU A 58 -1.99 -17.02 -9.27
C LEU A 58 -2.08 -18.05 -8.16
N LYS A 59 -2.92 -19.08 -8.31
CA LYS A 59 -3.21 -20.04 -7.25
C LYS A 59 -1.97 -20.72 -6.71
N GLY A 60 -1.74 -20.57 -5.40
CA GLY A 60 -0.60 -21.15 -4.70
C GLY A 60 0.75 -20.46 -4.97
N THR A 61 0.71 -19.27 -5.55
CA THR A 61 1.88 -18.39 -5.71
C THR A 61 1.85 -17.26 -4.70
N ASN A 62 2.96 -16.51 -4.55
CA ASN A 62 3.00 -15.29 -3.73
C ASN A 62 2.22 -14.12 -4.33
N GLY A 63 1.61 -14.25 -5.51
CA GLY A 63 0.71 -13.26 -6.11
C GLY A 63 -0.76 -13.49 -5.75
N ASP A 64 -1.08 -14.62 -5.12
CA ASP A 64 -2.43 -14.92 -4.67
C ASP A 64 -2.68 -14.23 -3.32
N THR A 65 -3.53 -13.22 -3.31
CA THR A 65 -3.81 -12.38 -2.14
C THR A 65 -5.27 -12.45 -1.74
N GLU A 66 -5.53 -12.16 -0.48
CA GLU A 66 -6.87 -12.15 0.11
C GLU A 66 -7.66 -10.90 -0.31
N ILE A 67 -8.94 -11.09 -0.60
CA ILE A 67 -9.92 -10.04 -0.84
C ILE A 67 -10.98 -10.15 0.25
N TYR A 68 -11.10 -9.14 1.09
CA TYR A 68 -12.13 -9.08 2.12
C TYR A 68 -13.37 -8.39 1.57
N VAL A 69 -14.51 -9.03 1.76
CA VAL A 69 -15.83 -8.52 1.32
C VAL A 69 -16.60 -8.07 2.54
N LEU A 70 -16.99 -6.81 2.56
CA LEU A 70 -17.83 -6.21 3.58
C LEU A 70 -19.15 -5.82 2.90
N ASP A 71 -20.09 -6.76 2.88
CA ASP A 71 -21.40 -6.59 2.24
C ASP A 71 -22.46 -6.25 3.29
N SER A 72 -23.09 -5.10 3.15
CA SER A 72 -24.17 -4.67 4.04
C SER A 72 -25.45 -5.52 3.93
N GLY A 73 -25.60 -6.29 2.84
CA GLY A 73 -26.83 -6.97 2.47
C GLY A 73 -27.92 -6.02 1.94
N VAL A 74 -27.66 -4.73 1.86
CA VAL A 74 -28.54 -3.70 1.28
C VAL A 74 -27.97 -3.29 -0.09
N PRO A 75 -28.74 -3.43 -1.17
CA PRO A 75 -28.27 -3.06 -2.52
C PRO A 75 -27.77 -1.62 -2.58
N GLY A 76 -26.67 -1.39 -3.27
CA GLY A 76 -26.03 -0.09 -3.46
C GLY A 76 -24.76 -0.23 -4.27
N ALA A 77 -24.01 0.85 -4.37
CA ALA A 77 -22.73 0.91 -5.05
C ALA A 77 -21.64 0.10 -4.32
N SER A 78 -20.47 0.04 -4.94
CA SER A 78 -19.33 -0.67 -4.36
C SER A 78 -18.03 0.14 -4.47
N ILE A 79 -17.14 -0.06 -3.48
CA ILE A 79 -15.79 0.49 -3.50
C ILE A 79 -14.76 -0.63 -3.31
N LEU A 80 -13.68 -0.59 -4.09
CA LEU A 80 -12.48 -1.39 -3.87
C LEU A 80 -11.37 -0.52 -3.30
N VAL A 81 -10.84 -0.91 -2.14
CA VAL A 81 -9.67 -0.29 -1.51
C VAL A 81 -8.47 -1.21 -1.71
N LEU A 82 -7.43 -0.68 -2.37
CA LEU A 82 -6.15 -1.35 -2.56
C LEU A 82 -5.14 -0.80 -1.55
N GLY A 83 -4.69 -1.66 -0.63
CA GLY A 83 -3.55 -1.40 0.23
C GLY A 83 -2.34 -2.22 -0.21
N GLY A 84 -1.13 -1.71 0.01
CA GLY A 84 0.09 -2.48 -0.23
C GLY A 84 0.39 -2.77 -1.70
N THR A 85 -0.02 -1.92 -2.62
CA THR A 85 0.52 -1.87 -3.99
C THR A 85 2.03 -1.69 -3.93
N HIS A 86 2.49 -0.82 -3.03
CA HIS A 86 3.87 -0.72 -2.58
C HIS A 86 3.92 -0.95 -1.06
N PRO A 87 4.34 -2.12 -0.58
CA PRO A 87 4.40 -2.41 0.86
C PRO A 87 5.24 -1.45 1.69
N ASN A 88 6.31 -0.86 1.11
CA ASN A 88 7.13 0.15 1.75
C ASN A 88 6.45 1.53 1.90
N GLU A 89 5.18 1.62 1.55
CA GLU A 89 4.27 2.75 1.75
C GLU A 89 3.22 2.34 2.82
N PRO A 90 3.58 2.34 4.12
CA PRO A 90 2.88 1.59 5.16
C PRO A 90 1.47 2.07 5.50
N SER A 91 1.15 3.36 5.28
CA SER A 91 -0.16 3.86 5.70
C SER A 91 -1.33 3.26 4.90
N GLY A 92 -1.12 2.93 3.62
CA GLY A 92 -2.13 2.25 2.80
C GLY A 92 -2.46 0.85 3.32
N VAL A 93 -1.45 0.11 3.78
CA VAL A 93 -1.63 -1.22 4.38
C VAL A 93 -2.38 -1.13 5.71
N VAL A 94 -1.93 -0.23 6.59
CA VAL A 94 -2.53 -0.07 7.93
C VAL A 94 -3.97 0.44 7.82
N ALA A 95 -4.25 1.38 6.90
CA ALA A 95 -5.60 1.86 6.64
C ALA A 95 -6.51 0.73 6.11
N ALA A 96 -6.05 -0.06 5.15
CA ALA A 96 -6.80 -1.19 4.61
C ALA A 96 -7.11 -2.23 5.71
N VAL A 97 -6.13 -2.56 6.57
CA VAL A 97 -6.33 -3.47 7.71
C VAL A 97 -7.33 -2.88 8.71
N ALA A 98 -7.21 -1.58 9.04
CA ALA A 98 -8.15 -0.91 9.94
C ALA A 98 -9.58 -0.95 9.40
N LEU A 99 -9.78 -0.70 8.10
CA LEU A 99 -11.11 -0.80 7.46
C LEU A 99 -11.69 -2.22 7.54
N ILE A 100 -10.88 -3.26 7.29
CA ILE A 100 -11.32 -4.66 7.44
C ILE A 100 -11.77 -4.96 8.87
N GLU A 101 -11.06 -4.43 9.86
CA GLU A 101 -11.27 -4.77 11.27
C GLU A 101 -12.40 -3.94 11.92
N THR A 102 -12.72 -2.76 11.40
CA THR A 102 -13.65 -1.83 12.07
C THR A 102 -14.86 -1.42 11.25
N CYS A 103 -14.77 -1.39 9.92
CA CYS A 103 -15.85 -0.93 9.08
C CYS A 103 -17.03 -1.90 9.07
N THR A 104 -18.24 -1.35 9.10
CA THR A 104 -19.50 -2.10 8.98
C THR A 104 -20.43 -1.32 8.05
N PRO A 105 -20.40 -1.60 6.74
CA PRO A 105 -21.23 -0.88 5.77
C PRO A 105 -22.73 -1.01 6.09
N LYS A 106 -23.46 0.08 5.89
CA LYS A 106 -24.93 0.13 6.02
C LYS A 106 -25.65 -0.03 4.69
N THR A 107 -24.99 0.35 3.59
CA THR A 107 -25.52 0.21 2.22
C THR A 107 -24.36 -0.05 1.26
N GLY A 108 -24.56 -0.93 0.28
CA GLY A 108 -23.57 -1.31 -0.71
C GLY A 108 -22.51 -2.26 -0.19
N VAL A 109 -21.37 -2.32 -0.89
CA VAL A 109 -20.30 -3.28 -0.62
C VAL A 109 -18.95 -2.59 -0.62
N MET A 110 -18.15 -2.85 0.41
CA MET A 110 -16.71 -2.50 0.40
C MET A 110 -15.88 -3.77 0.19
N TYR A 111 -15.00 -3.73 -0.80
CA TYR A 111 -13.97 -4.73 -1.03
C TYR A 111 -12.63 -4.17 -0.58
N VAL A 112 -11.81 -4.96 0.10
CA VAL A 112 -10.48 -4.53 0.55
C VAL A 112 -9.45 -5.59 0.20
N ILE A 113 -8.40 -5.19 -0.53
CA ILE A 113 -7.20 -5.99 -0.77
C ILE A 113 -6.07 -5.35 0.03
N PRO A 114 -5.74 -5.84 1.23
CA PRO A 114 -4.78 -5.18 2.11
C PRO A 114 -3.33 -5.35 1.67
N ARG A 115 -3.06 -6.34 0.80
CA ARG A 115 -1.74 -6.71 0.29
C ARG A 115 -1.79 -6.92 -1.22
N ALA A 116 -2.07 -5.85 -1.99
CA ALA A 116 -2.23 -5.94 -3.45
C ALA A 116 -1.01 -6.52 -4.15
N ASN A 117 0.22 -6.14 -3.74
CA ASN A 117 1.46 -6.79 -4.15
C ASN A 117 2.01 -7.70 -3.04
N HIS A 118 1.30 -8.79 -2.76
CA HIS A 118 1.65 -9.71 -1.68
C HIS A 118 3.10 -10.23 -1.76
N SER A 119 3.61 -10.50 -2.95
CA SER A 119 5.00 -10.92 -3.16
C SER A 119 6.01 -9.87 -2.64
N ALA A 120 5.73 -8.57 -2.81
CA ALA A 120 6.62 -7.51 -2.38
C ALA A 120 6.73 -7.37 -0.84
N PHE A 121 5.80 -7.95 -0.07
CA PHE A 121 5.91 -8.03 1.39
C PHE A 121 6.97 -9.04 1.85
N THR A 122 7.37 -9.97 0.99
CA THR A 122 8.29 -11.07 1.35
C THR A 122 9.77 -10.70 1.23
N CYS A 123 10.08 -9.44 0.87
CA CYS A 123 11.44 -8.91 0.78
C CYS A 123 11.46 -7.43 1.16
N THR A 124 12.66 -6.87 1.37
CA THR A 124 12.91 -5.44 1.49
C THR A 124 13.82 -4.98 0.37
N ASP A 125 13.99 -3.67 0.22
CA ASP A 125 14.96 -3.07 -0.68
C ASP A 125 16.32 -2.95 0.04
N PRO A 126 17.26 -3.91 -0.11
CA PRO A 126 18.47 -3.97 0.72
C PRO A 126 19.40 -2.80 0.47
N GLN A 127 19.35 -2.17 -0.70
CA GLN A 127 20.14 -0.98 -1.04
C GLN A 127 19.68 0.27 -0.29
N GLU A 128 18.43 0.28 0.20
CA GLU A 128 17.84 1.36 0.97
C GLU A 128 18.08 1.21 2.47
N ALA A 129 18.68 0.11 2.91
CA ALA A 129 18.81 -0.28 4.32
C ALA A 129 17.48 -0.21 5.09
N ALA A 130 16.37 -0.48 4.40
CA ALA A 130 15.02 -0.43 4.95
C ALA A 130 14.83 -1.45 6.08
N PRO A 131 14.01 -1.15 7.10
CA PRO A 131 13.67 -2.13 8.14
C PRO A 131 12.86 -3.27 7.54
N MET A 132 12.94 -4.47 8.13
CA MET A 132 12.06 -5.59 7.74
C MET A 132 10.65 -5.42 8.31
N PHE A 133 10.56 -4.83 9.50
CA PHE A 133 9.34 -4.68 10.27
C PHE A 133 9.27 -3.30 10.92
N TYR A 134 8.05 -2.85 11.16
CA TYR A 134 7.74 -1.71 12.02
C TYR A 134 6.60 -2.08 12.95
N THR A 135 6.48 -1.38 14.07
CA THR A 135 5.50 -1.68 15.11
C THR A 135 4.67 -0.44 15.40
N VAL A 136 3.35 -0.63 15.44
CA VAL A 136 2.38 0.42 15.77
C VAL A 136 1.68 0.08 17.08
N GLN A 137 1.35 1.10 17.86
CA GLN A 137 0.45 0.98 18.99
C GLN A 137 -1.00 1.05 18.48
N THR A 138 -1.85 0.17 18.95
CA THR A 138 -3.28 0.17 18.66
C THR A 138 -4.08 0.05 19.95
N ALA A 139 -5.38 0.31 19.91
CA ALA A 139 -6.26 0.10 21.06
C ALA A 139 -6.23 -1.34 21.57
N GLY A 140 -5.93 -2.31 20.70
CA GLY A 140 -5.78 -3.72 21.04
C GLY A 140 -4.38 -4.12 21.53
N GLY A 141 -3.42 -3.18 21.59
CA GLY A 141 -2.03 -3.41 21.94
C GLY A 141 -1.06 -3.23 20.77
N GLU A 142 0.17 -3.64 20.97
CA GLU A 142 1.24 -3.52 20.00
C GLU A 142 1.06 -4.49 18.83
N ARG A 143 1.20 -4.00 17.58
CA ARG A 143 1.14 -4.80 16.36
C ARG A 143 2.34 -4.54 15.47
N THR A 144 2.91 -5.62 14.94
CA THR A 144 4.06 -5.56 14.04
C THR A 144 3.62 -5.86 12.60
N PHE A 145 4.07 -5.02 11.66
CA PHE A 145 3.83 -5.16 10.24
C PHE A 145 5.15 -5.29 9.49
N ARG A 146 5.14 -5.95 8.34
CA ARG A 146 6.27 -5.98 7.40
C ARG A 146 6.34 -4.63 6.67
N PHE A 147 7.57 -4.14 6.48
CA PHE A 147 7.77 -2.92 5.69
C PHE A 147 7.73 -3.22 4.19
N GLY A 148 8.33 -4.34 3.78
CA GLY A 148 8.30 -4.78 2.38
C GLY A 148 9.17 -3.96 1.42
N SER A 149 8.88 -4.14 0.13
CA SER A 149 9.56 -3.51 -1.00
C SER A 149 8.56 -2.78 -1.89
N ARG A 150 9.04 -1.84 -2.71
CA ARG A 150 8.26 -1.23 -3.79
C ARG A 150 7.94 -2.20 -4.93
N ALA A 151 8.76 -3.22 -5.12
CA ALA A 151 8.70 -4.12 -6.27
C ALA A 151 8.45 -5.57 -5.84
N THR A 152 7.75 -6.32 -6.67
CA THR A 152 7.59 -7.78 -6.57
C THR A 152 8.94 -8.44 -6.27
N ASN A 153 8.96 -9.42 -5.36
CA ASN A 153 10.18 -10.11 -4.94
C ASN A 153 10.88 -10.77 -6.15
N PRO A 154 12.19 -10.58 -6.30
CA PRO A 154 12.95 -11.24 -7.37
C PRO A 154 12.83 -12.77 -7.39
N ILE A 155 12.49 -13.41 -6.26
CA ILE A 155 12.29 -14.88 -6.24
C ILE A 155 11.06 -15.31 -7.07
N ASP A 156 10.07 -14.42 -7.21
CA ASP A 156 8.84 -14.68 -7.96
C ASP A 156 8.91 -14.18 -9.41
N GLN A 157 9.75 -13.18 -9.67
CA GLN A 157 9.95 -12.65 -11.03
C GLN A 157 11.39 -12.21 -11.24
N TRP A 158 12.17 -13.00 -11.98
CA TRP A 158 13.57 -12.73 -12.33
C TRP A 158 13.95 -13.40 -13.65
N PRO A 159 14.86 -12.85 -14.46
CA PRO A 159 15.56 -11.56 -14.29
C PRO A 159 14.72 -10.35 -14.71
N ASP A 160 15.10 -9.15 -14.23
CA ASP A 160 14.59 -7.93 -14.78
C ASP A 160 15.07 -7.76 -16.23
N SER A 161 14.24 -7.22 -17.10
CA SER A 161 14.65 -6.82 -18.45
C SER A 161 15.52 -5.56 -18.40
N ASP A 162 16.36 -5.34 -19.40
CA ASP A 162 17.12 -4.06 -19.51
C ASP A 162 16.16 -2.87 -19.67
N VAL A 163 15.06 -3.09 -20.38
CA VAL A 163 13.99 -2.12 -20.61
C VAL A 163 12.66 -2.80 -20.39
N TYR A 164 11.81 -2.20 -19.59
CA TYR A 164 10.41 -2.61 -19.45
C TYR A 164 9.57 -1.94 -20.54
N VAL A 165 8.83 -2.73 -21.29
CA VAL A 165 7.88 -2.25 -22.30
C VAL A 165 6.46 -2.55 -21.82
N HIS A 166 5.71 -1.52 -21.46
CA HIS A 166 4.32 -1.66 -21.04
C HIS A 166 3.49 -2.28 -22.16
N ARG A 167 2.83 -3.39 -21.88
CA ARG A 167 2.24 -4.29 -22.87
C ARG A 167 1.18 -3.63 -23.75
N THR A 168 0.31 -2.82 -23.18
CA THR A 168 -0.83 -2.25 -23.89
C THR A 168 -0.49 -0.96 -24.62
N SER A 169 0.34 -0.09 -24.05
CA SER A 169 0.68 1.21 -24.64
C SER A 169 2.00 1.22 -25.43
N GLY A 170 2.88 0.23 -25.21
CA GLY A 170 4.23 0.24 -25.78
C GLY A 170 5.18 1.24 -25.10
N GLN A 171 4.76 1.91 -24.02
CA GLN A 171 5.63 2.81 -23.26
C GLN A 171 6.84 2.07 -22.74
N THR A 172 8.02 2.69 -22.86
CA THR A 172 9.28 2.14 -22.36
C THR A 172 9.68 2.81 -21.06
N LEU A 173 10.05 1.99 -20.07
CA LEU A 173 10.52 2.41 -18.74
C LEU A 173 11.83 1.68 -18.39
N SER A 174 12.43 2.06 -17.26
CA SER A 174 13.57 1.31 -16.70
C SER A 174 13.19 -0.16 -16.49
N GLY A 175 14.13 -1.07 -16.72
CA GLY A 175 13.91 -2.51 -16.56
C GLY A 175 13.42 -2.90 -15.15
N SER A 176 13.84 -2.17 -14.11
CA SER A 176 13.36 -2.39 -12.73
C SER A 176 11.86 -2.18 -12.55
N GLU A 177 11.21 -1.38 -13.41
CA GLU A 177 9.76 -1.15 -13.37
C GLU A 177 8.94 -2.39 -13.80
N THR A 178 9.57 -3.41 -14.36
CA THR A 178 8.91 -4.68 -14.73
C THR A 178 8.30 -5.39 -13.52
N ARG A 179 8.80 -5.11 -12.30
CA ARG A 179 8.30 -5.67 -11.04
C ARG A 179 7.48 -4.68 -10.20
N ASN A 180 7.24 -3.49 -10.72
CA ASN A 180 6.40 -2.49 -10.06
C ASN A 180 4.92 -2.71 -10.43
N LEU A 181 4.09 -3.05 -9.42
CA LEU A 181 2.67 -3.30 -9.64
C LEU A 181 1.98 -2.09 -10.28
N ASN A 182 2.30 -0.87 -9.80
CA ASN A 182 1.77 0.39 -10.32
C ASN A 182 2.44 0.86 -11.64
N ARG A 183 2.96 -0.10 -12.42
CA ARG A 183 3.42 0.06 -13.81
C ARG A 183 2.92 -1.07 -14.70
N ALA A 184 2.15 -2.01 -14.15
CA ALA A 184 1.77 -3.24 -14.82
C ALA A 184 0.28 -3.31 -15.17
N TYR A 185 -0.57 -2.38 -14.71
CA TYR A 185 -1.98 -2.34 -15.08
C TYR A 185 -2.20 -2.05 -16.58
N PRO A 186 -3.26 -2.56 -17.23
CA PRO A 186 -4.33 -3.39 -16.67
C PRO A 186 -3.91 -4.86 -16.51
N GLY A 187 -2.68 -5.21 -16.84
CA GLY A 187 -2.13 -6.54 -16.75
C GLY A 187 -2.46 -7.47 -17.90
N SER A 188 -2.01 -8.71 -17.79
CA SER A 188 -2.27 -9.77 -18.76
C SER A 188 -2.10 -11.14 -18.14
N ASN A 189 -3.03 -12.06 -18.40
CA ASN A 189 -2.92 -13.45 -17.94
C ASN A 189 -1.69 -14.19 -18.51
N SER A 190 -1.25 -13.82 -19.73
CA SER A 190 -0.05 -14.36 -20.37
C SER A 190 1.22 -13.53 -20.11
N GLY A 191 1.13 -12.55 -19.22
CA GLY A 191 2.21 -11.61 -18.91
C GLY A 191 3.22 -12.13 -17.89
N THR A 192 4.05 -11.19 -17.40
CA THR A 192 4.96 -11.43 -16.28
C THR A 192 4.16 -11.76 -15.01
N PHE A 193 4.85 -12.19 -13.95
CA PHE A 193 4.17 -12.45 -12.68
C PHE A 193 3.42 -11.21 -12.18
N THR A 194 4.05 -10.04 -12.22
CA THR A 194 3.44 -8.76 -11.80
C THR A 194 2.24 -8.39 -12.68
N GLU A 195 2.32 -8.58 -14.01
CA GLU A 195 1.20 -8.35 -14.94
C GLU A 195 0.04 -9.32 -14.69
N ARG A 196 0.28 -10.55 -14.21
CA ARG A 196 -0.77 -11.50 -13.86
C ARG A 196 -1.51 -11.08 -12.59
N VAL A 197 -0.82 -10.46 -11.61
CA VAL A 197 -1.46 -9.92 -10.41
C VAL A 197 -2.38 -8.77 -10.78
N THR A 198 -1.90 -7.78 -11.55
CA THR A 198 -2.73 -6.65 -11.98
C THR A 198 -3.89 -7.08 -12.87
N TYR A 199 -3.71 -8.10 -13.71
CA TYR A 199 -4.79 -8.71 -14.48
C TYR A 199 -5.89 -9.29 -13.57
N GLY A 200 -5.51 -10.01 -12.50
CA GLY A 200 -6.46 -10.53 -11.52
C GLY A 200 -7.28 -9.42 -10.85
N ILE A 201 -6.64 -8.32 -10.45
CA ILE A 201 -7.33 -7.15 -9.88
C ILE A 201 -8.28 -6.51 -10.92
N THR A 202 -7.83 -6.36 -12.15
CA THR A 202 -8.67 -5.80 -13.23
C THR A 202 -9.89 -6.67 -13.51
N GLU A 203 -9.72 -8.00 -13.56
CA GLU A 203 -10.83 -8.94 -13.73
C GLU A 203 -11.78 -8.97 -12.52
N PHE A 204 -11.24 -8.84 -11.29
CA PHE A 204 -12.05 -8.66 -10.09
C PHE A 204 -12.99 -7.45 -10.23
N ILE A 205 -12.45 -6.29 -10.60
CA ILE A 205 -13.22 -5.05 -10.79
C ILE A 205 -14.34 -5.25 -11.82
N LYS A 206 -14.01 -5.84 -12.98
CA LYS A 206 -14.98 -6.09 -14.04
C LYS A 206 -16.10 -7.05 -13.63
N GLN A 207 -15.75 -8.18 -12.99
CA GLN A 207 -16.71 -9.22 -12.64
C GLN A 207 -17.64 -8.79 -11.51
N ASN A 208 -17.19 -7.89 -10.62
CA ASN A 208 -17.98 -7.36 -9.52
C ASN A 208 -18.62 -5.99 -9.84
N ASN A 209 -18.40 -5.42 -11.03
CA ASN A 209 -18.88 -4.10 -11.45
C ASN A 209 -18.57 -3.04 -10.39
N VAL A 210 -17.32 -2.98 -9.95
CA VAL A 210 -16.88 -2.07 -8.88
C VAL A 210 -17.07 -0.62 -9.29
N SER A 211 -17.82 0.16 -8.51
CA SER A 211 -18.15 1.56 -8.83
C SER A 211 -16.98 2.51 -8.63
N ILE A 212 -16.23 2.34 -7.53
CA ILE A 212 -15.07 3.18 -7.17
C ILE A 212 -13.89 2.27 -6.87
N THR A 213 -12.71 2.62 -7.38
CA THR A 213 -11.46 1.97 -6.97
C THR A 213 -10.49 3.03 -6.45
N VAL A 214 -9.99 2.84 -5.24
CA VAL A 214 -8.99 3.71 -4.61
C VAL A 214 -7.74 2.92 -4.28
N ASP A 215 -6.58 3.37 -4.77
CA ASP A 215 -5.26 2.80 -4.49
C ASP A 215 -4.52 3.70 -3.49
N LEU A 216 -4.13 3.15 -2.34
CA LEU A 216 -3.59 3.92 -1.22
C LEU A 216 -2.06 3.92 -1.25
N HIS A 217 -1.47 5.10 -1.50
CA HIS A 217 -0.05 5.32 -1.69
C HIS A 217 0.54 6.38 -0.76
N GLU A 218 1.87 6.40 -0.71
CA GLU A 218 2.65 7.44 -0.07
C GLU A 218 3.77 7.91 -0.99
N ALA A 219 4.01 9.21 -1.01
CA ALA A 219 5.11 9.80 -1.73
C ALA A 219 6.06 10.60 -0.82
N SER A 220 7.23 10.92 -1.33
CA SER A 220 8.21 11.73 -0.60
C SER A 220 7.77 13.20 -0.52
N PRO A 221 8.07 13.92 0.59
CA PRO A 221 7.69 15.32 0.77
C PRO A 221 8.27 16.29 -0.28
N GLU A 222 9.35 15.91 -0.98
CA GLU A 222 9.93 16.66 -2.09
C GLU A 222 9.32 16.32 -3.45
N TYR A 223 8.30 15.46 -3.51
CA TYR A 223 7.62 15.12 -4.76
C TYR A 223 6.42 16.05 -5.00
N PRO A 224 6.21 16.57 -6.22
CA PRO A 224 5.15 17.55 -6.47
C PRO A 224 3.73 16.98 -6.31
N THR A 225 3.52 15.72 -6.70
CA THR A 225 2.24 15.02 -6.49
C THR A 225 2.25 14.41 -5.08
N ILE A 226 1.78 15.19 -4.12
CA ILE A 226 1.82 14.84 -2.70
C ILE A 226 0.62 15.42 -1.96
N ASN A 227 0.14 14.70 -0.95
CA ASN A 227 -1.12 15.01 -0.26
C ASN A 227 -2.23 15.29 -1.28
N ALA A 228 -2.43 14.36 -2.21
CA ALA A 228 -3.27 14.53 -3.38
C ALA A 228 -4.19 13.32 -3.61
N ILE A 229 -5.31 13.57 -4.28
CA ILE A 229 -6.09 12.56 -4.98
C ILE A 229 -5.72 12.65 -6.45
N VAL A 230 -5.10 11.61 -7.00
CA VAL A 230 -4.81 11.50 -8.43
C VAL A 230 -5.97 10.75 -9.07
N ALA A 231 -6.71 11.39 -9.96
CA ALA A 231 -7.96 10.85 -10.49
C ALA A 231 -7.90 10.60 -11.99
N HIS A 232 -8.49 9.47 -12.42
CA HIS A 232 -8.84 9.28 -13.83
C HIS A 232 -9.73 10.43 -14.31
N GLN A 233 -9.72 10.75 -15.60
CA GLN A 233 -10.52 11.86 -16.13
C GLN A 233 -12.01 11.74 -15.79
N ASP A 234 -12.56 10.52 -15.75
CA ASP A 234 -13.96 10.27 -15.42
C ASP A 234 -14.24 10.34 -13.91
N ALA A 235 -13.20 10.32 -13.08
CA ALA A 235 -13.27 10.41 -11.62
C ALA A 235 -12.90 11.81 -11.07
N ILE A 236 -12.61 12.80 -11.93
CA ILE A 236 -12.21 14.15 -11.50
C ILE A 236 -13.32 14.84 -10.67
N GLU A 237 -14.58 14.68 -11.05
CA GLU A 237 -15.70 15.27 -10.33
C GLU A 237 -15.83 14.63 -8.95
N LEU A 238 -15.75 13.30 -8.86
CA LEU A 238 -15.73 12.55 -7.60
C LEU A 238 -14.60 13.02 -6.69
N ALA A 239 -13.37 13.10 -7.21
CA ALA A 239 -12.20 13.57 -6.46
C ALA A 239 -12.36 15.02 -5.99
N SER A 240 -13.03 15.87 -6.79
CA SER A 240 -13.27 17.27 -6.46
C SER A 240 -14.17 17.42 -5.25
N TRP A 241 -15.31 16.74 -5.22
CA TRP A 241 -16.20 16.75 -4.07
C TRP A 241 -15.53 16.14 -2.83
N ALA A 242 -14.94 14.97 -2.95
CA ALA A 242 -14.24 14.33 -1.83
C ALA A 242 -13.13 15.22 -1.25
N SER A 243 -12.35 15.91 -2.10
CA SER A 243 -11.28 16.79 -1.61
C SER A 243 -11.82 18.03 -0.86
N MET A 244 -12.98 18.56 -1.27
CA MET A 244 -13.62 19.67 -0.54
C MET A 244 -14.05 19.23 0.86
N ASP A 245 -14.64 18.06 1.00
CA ASP A 245 -15.05 17.52 2.30
C ASP A 245 -13.85 17.21 3.19
N MET A 246 -12.79 16.62 2.65
CA MET A 246 -11.51 16.43 3.37
C MET A 246 -10.91 17.76 3.85
N GLN A 247 -10.98 18.83 3.04
CA GLN A 247 -10.51 20.15 3.44
C GLN A 247 -11.37 20.76 4.56
N MET A 248 -12.67 20.49 4.57
CA MET A 248 -13.55 20.92 5.67
C MET A 248 -13.20 20.22 7.00
N GLU A 249 -12.64 19.01 6.96
CA GLU A 249 -12.07 18.32 8.11
C GLU A 249 -10.65 18.81 8.49
N GLY A 250 -10.13 19.82 7.82
CA GLY A 250 -8.84 20.45 8.12
C GLY A 250 -7.64 19.83 7.42
N MET A 251 -7.83 18.93 6.47
CA MET A 251 -6.74 18.32 5.70
C MET A 251 -6.31 19.22 4.54
N THR A 252 -5.00 19.37 4.35
CA THR A 252 -4.45 19.92 3.10
C THR A 252 -4.40 18.82 2.07
N ILE A 253 -5.19 18.93 1.01
CA ILE A 253 -5.26 17.95 -0.08
C ILE A 253 -5.44 18.66 -1.42
N SER A 254 -4.75 18.19 -2.45
CA SER A 254 -4.89 18.64 -3.83
C SER A 254 -5.54 17.57 -4.70
N ILE A 255 -5.90 17.97 -5.92
CA ILE A 255 -6.39 17.06 -6.96
C ILE A 255 -5.42 17.13 -8.12
N GLU A 256 -5.00 15.97 -8.60
CA GLU A 256 -4.16 15.82 -9.76
C GLU A 256 -4.90 14.99 -10.82
N ALA A 257 -4.87 15.45 -12.07
CA ALA A 257 -5.37 14.63 -13.16
C ALA A 257 -4.37 13.51 -13.47
N SER A 258 -4.87 12.30 -13.65
CA SER A 258 -4.08 11.17 -14.13
C SER A 258 -3.34 11.52 -15.42
N PRO A 259 -2.01 11.42 -15.49
CA PRO A 259 -1.25 11.81 -16.67
C PRO A 259 -1.58 10.91 -17.86
N THR A 260 -1.88 11.53 -19.01
CA THR A 260 -2.25 10.79 -20.24
C THR A 260 -1.06 10.13 -20.95
N ASN A 261 0.16 10.49 -20.56
CA ASN A 261 1.41 10.02 -21.17
C ASN A 261 2.22 9.09 -20.27
N LEU A 262 1.65 8.64 -19.15
CA LEU A 262 2.27 7.66 -18.26
C LEU A 262 1.30 6.49 -18.05
N HIS A 263 1.69 5.33 -18.53
CA HIS A 263 0.88 4.11 -18.52
C HIS A 263 1.31 3.09 -17.48
N GLY A 264 0.41 2.13 -17.21
CA GLY A 264 0.59 1.07 -16.23
C GLY A 264 0.20 1.44 -14.80
N LEU A 265 -0.27 2.67 -14.58
CA LEU A 265 -0.73 3.17 -13.28
C LEU A 265 -2.15 2.66 -12.97
N SER A 266 -2.42 2.32 -11.71
CA SER A 266 -3.74 1.85 -11.28
C SER A 266 -4.85 2.84 -11.61
N HIS A 267 -4.71 4.09 -11.19
CA HIS A 267 -5.69 5.15 -11.46
C HIS A 267 -5.86 5.50 -12.95
N ARG A 268 -4.88 5.16 -13.81
CA ARG A 268 -4.96 5.38 -15.25
C ARG A 268 -5.64 4.21 -15.94
N GLU A 269 -5.04 3.03 -15.81
CA GLU A 269 -5.45 1.88 -16.60
C GLU A 269 -6.75 1.25 -16.10
N LEU A 270 -7.05 1.32 -14.79
CA LEU A 270 -8.33 0.81 -14.30
C LEU A 270 -9.50 1.67 -14.81
N GLY A 271 -9.34 2.99 -14.89
CA GLY A 271 -10.34 3.85 -15.52
C GLY A 271 -10.47 3.63 -17.03
N ASP A 272 -9.33 3.41 -17.75
CA ASP A 272 -9.37 3.18 -19.20
C ASP A 272 -9.92 1.80 -19.61
N TYR A 273 -9.80 0.79 -18.73
CA TYR A 273 -10.11 -0.62 -19.07
C TYR A 273 -11.29 -1.24 -18.30
N THR A 274 -11.89 -0.48 -17.38
CA THR A 274 -13.10 -0.88 -16.63
C THR A 274 -14.04 0.32 -16.48
N ASP A 275 -15.22 0.10 -15.92
CA ASP A 275 -16.20 1.17 -15.67
C ASP A 275 -16.04 1.83 -14.29
N THR A 276 -14.99 1.49 -13.53
CA THR A 276 -14.75 2.02 -12.18
C THR A 276 -14.26 3.47 -12.21
N LEU A 277 -14.73 4.28 -11.29
CA LEU A 277 -14.14 5.61 -11.02
C LEU A 277 -12.82 5.42 -10.28
N ALA A 278 -11.73 5.41 -11.04
CA ALA A 278 -10.41 5.07 -10.52
C ALA A 278 -9.66 6.30 -9.99
N VAL A 279 -9.26 6.21 -8.72
CA VAL A 279 -8.44 7.21 -8.05
C VAL A 279 -7.27 6.57 -7.31
N LEU A 280 -6.25 7.37 -7.01
CA LEU A 280 -5.13 7.02 -6.17
C LEU A 280 -4.91 8.14 -5.16
N MET A 281 -4.63 7.80 -3.92
CA MET A 281 -4.35 8.78 -2.87
C MET A 281 -2.87 8.73 -2.50
N GLU A 282 -2.23 9.91 -2.52
CA GLU A 282 -0.84 10.09 -2.07
C GLU A 282 -0.82 10.85 -0.74
N THR A 283 -0.11 10.32 0.25
CA THR A 283 0.17 11.04 1.50
C THR A 283 1.67 11.17 1.75
N ALA A 284 2.09 12.21 2.48
CA ALA A 284 3.50 12.54 2.64
C ALA A 284 4.20 11.58 3.62
N ASN A 285 5.26 10.92 3.17
CA ASN A 285 6.09 10.02 3.97
C ASN A 285 7.59 10.28 3.75
N ALA A 286 8.28 10.71 4.81
CA ALA A 286 9.73 10.94 4.76
C ALA A 286 10.53 9.66 4.44
N SER A 287 10.02 8.47 4.78
CA SER A 287 10.71 7.21 4.49
C SER A 287 10.77 6.86 3.01
N GLN A 288 9.95 7.51 2.16
CA GLN A 288 9.97 7.35 0.70
C GLN A 288 10.97 8.28 0.00
N GLY A 289 11.44 9.30 0.67
CA GLY A 289 12.20 10.35 0.05
C GLY A 289 13.72 10.13 0.04
N ARG A 290 14.42 10.98 -0.72
CA ARG A 290 15.88 10.91 -0.91
C ARG A 290 16.65 11.81 0.03
N LEU A 291 15.99 12.71 0.76
CA LEU A 291 16.61 13.66 1.68
C LEU A 291 16.81 13.08 3.08
N ARG A 292 16.14 11.98 3.40
CA ARG A 292 16.19 11.33 4.71
C ARG A 292 17.60 10.91 5.14
N GLY A 293 17.86 10.96 6.43
CA GLY A 293 19.12 10.50 6.99
C GLY A 293 19.25 8.97 6.99
N ARG A 294 18.25 8.28 7.50
CA ARG A 294 18.21 6.82 7.62
C ARG A 294 16.77 6.32 7.57
N THR A 295 16.52 5.22 6.88
CA THR A 295 15.22 4.54 6.91
C THR A 295 15.27 3.44 7.98
N ASP A 296 14.64 3.68 9.12
CA ASP A 296 14.44 2.68 10.17
C ASP A 296 12.97 2.64 10.60
N ALA A 297 12.64 1.71 11.48
CA ALA A 297 11.27 1.53 11.96
C ALA A 297 10.72 2.78 12.68
N ASP A 298 11.60 3.54 13.34
CA ASP A 298 11.22 4.77 14.02
C ASP A 298 10.80 5.86 13.03
N LEU A 299 11.59 6.09 11.97
CA LEU A 299 11.19 7.00 10.88
C LEU A 299 9.88 6.57 10.22
N VAL A 300 9.69 5.26 9.99
CA VAL A 300 8.46 4.73 9.37
C VAL A 300 7.22 5.10 10.19
N VAL A 301 7.30 5.00 11.52
CA VAL A 301 6.15 5.25 12.42
C VAL A 301 6.01 6.74 12.76
N THR A 302 7.09 7.39 13.17
CA THR A 302 7.03 8.81 13.59
C THR A 302 7.00 9.78 12.42
N GLY A 303 7.50 9.37 11.25
CA GLY A 303 7.70 10.26 10.11
C GLY A 303 8.71 11.38 10.38
N GLN A 304 9.47 11.31 11.49
CA GLN A 304 10.35 12.37 11.95
C GLN A 304 11.75 12.24 11.34
N ASP A 305 12.19 13.24 10.58
CA ASP A 305 13.53 13.29 10.02
C ASP A 305 14.10 14.72 10.04
N HIS A 306 15.32 14.84 10.57
CA HIS A 306 15.97 16.14 10.73
C HIS A 306 16.28 16.83 9.39
N TYR A 307 16.64 16.07 8.36
CA TYR A 307 16.99 16.65 7.06
C TYR A 307 15.74 17.11 6.31
N TYR A 308 14.63 16.39 6.44
CA TYR A 308 13.34 16.85 5.92
C TYR A 308 12.85 18.11 6.62
N TYR A 309 13.00 18.20 7.94
CA TYR A 309 12.69 19.42 8.68
C TYR A 309 13.53 20.63 8.17
N LEU A 310 14.83 20.44 7.96
CA LEU A 310 15.67 21.48 7.39
C LEU A 310 15.29 21.82 5.94
N ALA A 311 15.00 20.81 5.11
CA ALA A 311 14.56 21.03 3.73
C ALA A 311 13.26 21.84 3.67
N GLY A 312 12.30 21.58 4.58
CA GLY A 312 11.09 22.37 4.72
C GLY A 312 11.38 23.83 5.05
N LYS A 313 12.31 24.10 5.98
CA LYS A 313 12.73 25.46 6.30
C LYS A 313 13.37 26.22 5.13
N TYR A 314 13.97 25.51 4.19
CA TYR A 314 14.56 26.08 2.97
C TYR A 314 13.60 26.15 1.79
N GLY A 315 12.32 25.75 1.99
CA GLY A 315 11.32 25.75 0.93
C GLY A 315 11.57 24.72 -0.18
N ALA A 316 12.23 23.61 0.14
CA ALA A 316 12.56 22.55 -0.81
C ALA A 316 11.53 21.43 -0.87
N LEU A 317 10.41 21.55 -0.15
CA LEU A 317 9.34 20.57 -0.07
C LEU A 317 8.03 21.14 -0.61
N TYR A 318 7.14 20.25 -1.03
CA TYR A 318 5.79 20.59 -1.49
C TYR A 318 4.74 20.50 -0.38
N VAL A 319 5.14 20.10 0.81
CA VAL A 319 4.28 20.03 2.01
C VAL A 319 4.97 20.70 3.19
N ASP A 320 4.18 21.18 4.13
CA ASP A 320 4.69 21.59 5.43
C ASP A 320 5.24 20.37 6.18
N PHE A 321 6.48 20.48 6.64
CA PHE A 321 7.15 19.40 7.37
C PHE A 321 7.60 19.89 8.75
N PRO A 322 6.82 19.58 9.81
CA PRO A 322 7.13 20.02 11.17
C PRO A 322 8.32 19.24 11.75
N GLU A 323 8.92 19.76 12.80
CA GLU A 323 10.02 19.09 13.51
C GLU A 323 9.58 17.76 14.12
N THR A 324 8.28 17.62 14.42
CA THR A 324 7.64 16.39 14.92
C THR A 324 7.43 15.33 13.85
N GLY A 325 7.69 15.65 12.58
CA GLY A 325 7.45 14.74 11.47
C GLY A 325 5.99 14.66 11.04
N ILE A 326 5.69 13.70 10.15
CA ILE A 326 4.32 13.34 9.72
C ILE A 326 4.07 11.89 10.14
N PRO A 327 3.50 11.66 11.34
CA PRO A 327 3.36 10.32 11.91
C PRO A 327 2.45 9.40 11.11
N LEU A 328 2.58 8.08 11.31
CA LEU A 328 1.84 7.06 10.57
C LEU A 328 0.33 7.16 10.81
N ASP A 329 -0.12 7.47 12.01
CA ASP A 329 -1.52 7.68 12.37
C ASP A 329 -2.17 8.81 11.55
N VAL A 330 -1.48 9.95 11.40
CA VAL A 330 -1.91 11.07 10.54
C VAL A 330 -2.07 10.61 9.07
N ARG A 331 -1.13 9.83 8.57
CA ARG A 331 -1.14 9.32 7.20
C ARG A 331 -2.26 8.29 6.98
N VAL A 332 -2.47 7.40 7.96
CA VAL A 332 -3.59 6.44 7.98
C VAL A 332 -4.94 7.17 8.06
N ALA A 333 -5.07 8.16 8.94
CA ALA A 333 -6.28 8.95 9.07
C ALA A 333 -6.67 9.64 7.75
N ARG A 334 -5.70 10.16 7.00
CA ARG A 334 -5.93 10.76 5.67
C ARG A 334 -6.52 9.75 4.69
N HIS A 335 -6.04 8.52 4.70
CA HIS A 335 -6.55 7.46 3.83
C HIS A 335 -7.95 7.02 4.22
N ILE A 336 -8.21 6.76 5.50
CA ILE A 336 -9.54 6.33 5.97
C ILE A 336 -10.58 7.41 5.67
N CYS A 337 -10.29 8.66 6.04
CA CYS A 337 -11.17 9.79 5.74
C CYS A 337 -11.36 9.96 4.22
N GLY A 338 -10.30 9.84 3.42
CA GLY A 338 -10.42 9.93 1.97
C GLY A 338 -11.32 8.84 1.36
N VAL A 339 -11.25 7.61 1.86
CA VAL A 339 -12.15 6.51 1.44
C VAL A 339 -13.60 6.87 1.77
N GLU A 340 -13.87 7.39 2.97
CA GLU A 340 -15.20 7.82 3.39
C GLU A 340 -15.72 8.96 2.52
N GLN A 341 -14.91 10.02 2.30
CA GLN A 341 -15.32 11.18 1.51
C GLN A 341 -15.50 10.86 0.02
N LEU A 342 -14.79 9.88 -0.52
CA LEU A 342 -15.07 9.35 -1.87
C LEU A 342 -16.45 8.69 -1.94
N CYS A 343 -16.86 7.95 -0.91
CA CYS A 343 -18.21 7.36 -0.86
C CYS A 343 -19.29 8.44 -0.73
N ASN A 344 -19.08 9.44 0.13
CA ASN A 344 -20.00 10.57 0.29
C ASN A 344 -20.16 11.36 -1.01
N ALA A 345 -19.06 11.69 -1.69
CA ALA A 345 -19.06 12.36 -2.98
C ALA A 345 -19.77 11.53 -4.06
N TYR A 346 -19.59 10.22 -4.07
CA TYR A 346 -20.30 9.34 -4.99
C TYR A 346 -21.80 9.38 -4.77
N ASN A 347 -22.27 9.38 -3.52
CA ASN A 347 -23.67 9.45 -3.18
C ASN A 347 -24.34 10.73 -3.69
N GLU A 348 -23.64 11.87 -3.60
CA GLU A 348 -24.11 13.14 -4.13
C GLU A 348 -24.22 13.14 -5.65
N LEU A 349 -23.28 12.46 -6.34
CA LEU A 349 -23.24 12.38 -7.80
C LEU A 349 -24.22 11.36 -8.38
N SER A 350 -24.36 10.18 -7.75
CA SER A 350 -25.16 9.07 -8.27
C SER A 350 -26.66 9.22 -7.99
N GLY A 351 -27.02 9.83 -6.87
CA GLY A 351 -28.40 10.12 -6.43
C GLY A 351 -29.26 8.93 -6.05
N THR A 352 -29.01 7.72 -6.55
CA THR A 352 -29.85 6.53 -6.30
C THR A 352 -29.11 5.27 -5.92
N ASP A 353 -27.87 5.13 -6.36
CA ASP A 353 -27.01 3.98 -6.08
C ASP A 353 -25.99 4.41 -5.02
N THR A 354 -26.36 4.25 -3.74
CA THR A 354 -25.60 4.81 -2.62
C THR A 354 -24.66 3.81 -1.99
N LEU A 355 -23.64 4.32 -1.32
CA LEU A 355 -22.66 3.58 -0.54
C LEU A 355 -22.47 4.24 0.82
N ASP A 356 -22.81 3.53 1.90
CA ASP A 356 -22.65 4.00 3.29
C ASP A 356 -21.75 3.01 4.03
N LEU A 357 -20.55 3.44 4.38
CA LEU A 357 -19.56 2.61 5.08
C LEU A 357 -19.82 2.48 6.60
N GLY A 358 -20.85 3.15 7.11
CA GLY A 358 -21.18 3.15 8.53
C GLY A 358 -20.41 4.21 9.30
N ASP A 359 -20.30 4.02 10.61
CA ASP A 359 -19.72 5.00 11.50
C ASP A 359 -18.17 4.82 11.52
N LEU A 360 -17.46 5.44 10.58
CA LEU A 360 -16.01 5.51 10.60
C LEU A 360 -15.56 6.68 11.51
N PRO A 361 -14.42 6.56 12.20
CA PRO A 361 -13.90 7.67 12.98
C PRO A 361 -13.43 8.81 12.06
N SER A 362 -13.75 10.03 12.42
CA SER A 362 -13.29 11.23 11.70
C SER A 362 -11.76 11.37 11.72
N TYR A 363 -11.22 12.17 10.82
CA TYR A 363 -9.78 12.48 10.78
C TYR A 363 -9.25 12.95 12.14
N SER A 364 -9.96 13.87 12.81
CA SER A 364 -9.57 14.39 14.11
C SER A 364 -9.65 13.35 15.23
N GLU A 365 -10.59 12.42 15.18
CA GLU A 365 -10.69 11.34 16.19
C GLU A 365 -9.56 10.33 16.07
N ILE A 366 -9.14 9.98 14.84
CA ILE A 366 -8.02 9.06 14.64
C ILE A 366 -6.73 9.68 15.18
N ILE A 367 -6.41 10.92 14.82
CA ILE A 367 -5.17 11.59 15.25
C ILE A 367 -5.14 11.96 16.74
N ALA A 368 -6.31 12.06 17.40
CA ALA A 368 -6.37 12.32 18.83
C ALA A 368 -6.16 11.07 19.68
N ASN A 369 -6.36 9.88 19.10
CA ASN A 369 -6.25 8.59 19.77
C ASN A 369 -5.00 7.79 19.35
N GLY A 370 -4.19 8.32 18.42
CA GLY A 370 -2.97 7.74 17.87
C GLY A 370 -1.72 7.92 18.72
#